data_e144ec183d6bc9b51346ecbdb540a322
#
_entry.id   e144ec183d6bc9b51346ecbdb540a322
#
_cell.length_a   1.000
_cell.length_b   1.000
_cell.length_c   1.000
_cell.angle_alpha   90.00
_cell.angle_beta   90.00
_cell.angle_gamma   90.00
#
_symmetry.space_group_name_H-M   'P 1'
#
loop_
_entity.id
_entity.type
_entity.pdbx_description
1 polymer ?
#
loop_
_entity_poly.entity_id
_entity_poly.type
_entity_poly.pdbx_seq_one_letter_code
_entity_poly.pdbx_strand_id
1 'polypeptide(L)'
;MKNKILHKLQQIEHEKGVTLLYAVESGSRAWGFASPDSDYDIRFIYRHDLDYYLSLWKQPDVIEFMTKDDLDGSGWDLRKTVKLLAKSNAPLLEWLYSPVVYYENEAFATQMRALAKDCFSPIACLHHYLGTTKKFMAVCEQDQVKLKSYFYALRTALAGKWIIENNSFPPVAFAELLPIAPQNIQDKIKELMQLKAHQDESYLHPKETLITDFLMETVQFNQEHASGLGSGKKMAEELDEVFREFIK
;
A
#
# COMPACT_ATOMS: atom_id res chain seq x y z
N MET A 1 19.85 4.69 -7.32
CA MET A 1 18.49 4.32 -7.76
C MET A 1 17.54 5.52 -7.79
N LYS A 2 17.40 6.33 -6.73
CA LYS A 2 16.48 7.48 -6.69
C LYS A 2 16.54 8.38 -7.94
N ASN A 3 17.73 8.75 -8.42
CA ASN A 3 17.87 9.58 -9.62
C ASN A 3 17.35 8.91 -10.91
N LYS A 4 17.48 7.58 -11.03
CA LYS A 4 16.89 6.83 -12.16
C LYS A 4 15.38 6.88 -12.13
N ILE A 5 14.78 6.69 -10.95
CA ILE A 5 13.33 6.75 -10.74
C ILE A 5 12.81 8.15 -11.11
N LEU A 6 13.42 9.19 -10.58
CA LEU A 6 13.04 10.58 -10.90
C LEU A 6 13.15 10.90 -12.40
N HIS A 7 14.23 10.44 -13.05
CA HIS A 7 14.38 10.62 -14.50
C HIS A 7 13.27 9.89 -15.28
N LYS A 8 12.93 8.65 -14.88
CA LYS A 8 11.82 7.90 -15.51
C LYS A 8 10.48 8.59 -15.33
N LEU A 9 10.20 9.13 -14.14
CA LEU A 9 8.98 9.88 -13.87
C LEU A 9 8.90 11.15 -14.72
N GLN A 10 9.99 11.91 -14.87
CA GLN A 10 10.06 13.09 -15.75
C GLN A 10 9.85 12.71 -17.22
N GLN A 11 10.40 11.59 -17.66
CA GLN A 11 10.14 11.06 -19.00
C GLN A 11 8.65 10.79 -19.22
N ILE A 12 7.96 10.20 -18.23
CA ILE A 12 6.51 9.94 -18.29
C ILE A 12 5.71 11.25 -18.34
N GLU A 13 6.06 12.26 -17.55
CA GLU A 13 5.42 13.59 -17.63
C GLU A 13 5.46 14.14 -19.06
N HIS A 14 6.64 14.09 -19.67
CA HIS A 14 6.82 14.60 -21.03
C HIS A 14 6.11 13.75 -22.09
N GLU A 15 6.26 12.41 -22.05
CA GLU A 15 5.68 11.50 -23.06
C GLU A 15 4.15 11.43 -22.98
N LYS A 16 3.58 11.55 -21.79
CA LYS A 16 2.13 11.42 -21.57
C LYS A 16 1.41 12.76 -21.45
N GLY A 17 2.13 13.88 -21.43
CA GLY A 17 1.55 15.21 -21.26
C GLY A 17 0.83 15.33 -19.91
N VAL A 18 1.42 14.82 -18.84
CA VAL A 18 0.85 14.84 -17.48
C VAL A 18 1.75 15.62 -16.53
N THR A 19 1.19 16.04 -15.40
CA THR A 19 1.95 16.64 -14.30
C THR A 19 1.93 15.70 -13.11
N LEU A 20 3.10 15.37 -12.56
CA LEU A 20 3.21 14.59 -11.34
C LEU A 20 2.78 15.43 -10.13
N LEU A 21 2.03 14.80 -9.24
CA LEU A 21 1.63 15.38 -7.96
C LEU A 21 2.31 14.68 -6.79
N TYR A 22 2.55 13.38 -6.90
CA TYR A 22 3.11 12.56 -5.82
C TYR A 22 3.76 11.31 -6.38
N ALA A 23 4.87 10.85 -5.80
CA ALA A 23 5.50 9.58 -6.17
C ALA A 23 6.25 8.99 -4.98
N VAL A 24 6.03 7.69 -4.73
CA VAL A 24 6.54 6.95 -3.58
C VAL A 24 7.00 5.55 -3.96
N GLU A 25 7.78 4.96 -3.07
CA GLU A 25 7.98 3.52 -3.03
C GLU A 25 6.78 2.84 -2.37
N SER A 26 6.43 1.66 -2.84
CA SER A 26 5.43 0.77 -2.26
C SER A 26 6.02 -0.62 -2.02
N GLY A 27 5.19 -1.62 -1.72
CA GLY A 27 5.62 -3.01 -1.62
C GLY A 27 6.69 -3.26 -0.56
N SER A 28 7.49 -4.29 -0.79
CA SER A 28 8.44 -4.84 0.20
C SER A 28 9.49 -3.82 0.66
N ARG A 29 9.90 -2.89 -0.20
CA ARG A 29 10.88 -1.84 0.13
C ARG A 29 10.29 -0.79 1.06
N ALA A 30 9.08 -0.33 0.80
CA ALA A 30 8.37 0.60 1.69
C ALA A 30 8.01 -0.05 3.04
N TRP A 31 7.70 -1.35 3.01
CA TRP A 31 7.35 -2.10 4.21
C TRP A 31 8.55 -2.53 5.06
N GLY A 32 9.78 -2.49 4.49
CA GLY A 32 11.02 -2.73 5.23
C GLY A 32 11.46 -4.19 5.30
N PHE A 33 11.03 -5.05 4.35
CA PHE A 33 11.46 -6.45 4.27
C PHE A 33 11.82 -6.90 2.83
N ALA A 34 12.39 -6.00 2.05
CA ALA A 34 12.84 -6.34 0.70
C ALA A 34 13.95 -7.40 0.69
N SER A 35 13.97 -8.27 -0.33
CA SER A 35 15.09 -9.11 -0.70
C SER A 35 16.10 -8.30 -1.54
N PRO A 36 17.35 -8.81 -1.72
CA PRO A 36 18.34 -8.13 -2.56
C PRO A 36 17.86 -7.90 -4.00
N ASP A 37 17.09 -8.84 -4.55
CA ASP A 37 16.53 -8.87 -5.90
C ASP A 37 15.08 -8.37 -5.99
N SER A 38 14.53 -7.75 -4.93
CA SER A 38 13.18 -7.17 -4.98
C SER A 38 13.10 -6.00 -5.95
N ASP A 39 12.03 -5.94 -6.75
CA ASP A 39 11.70 -4.80 -7.62
C ASP A 39 11.54 -3.48 -6.83
N TYR A 40 11.61 -2.38 -7.55
CA TYR A 40 11.22 -1.06 -7.06
C TYR A 40 9.77 -0.80 -7.45
N ASP A 41 8.89 -0.83 -6.47
CA ASP A 41 7.44 -0.63 -6.61
C ASP A 41 7.06 0.85 -6.61
N ILE A 42 7.25 1.54 -7.75
CA ILE A 42 7.02 2.97 -7.88
C ILE A 42 5.53 3.23 -8.06
N ARG A 43 4.95 3.96 -7.15
CA ARG A 43 3.53 4.35 -7.20
C ARG A 43 3.43 5.86 -7.26
N PHE A 44 2.62 6.39 -8.19
CA PHE A 44 2.57 7.82 -8.40
C PHE A 44 1.15 8.31 -8.70
N ILE A 45 0.91 9.60 -8.42
CA ILE A 45 -0.33 10.31 -8.70
C ILE A 45 0.00 11.42 -9.68
N TYR A 46 -0.81 11.52 -10.72
CA TYR A 46 -0.64 12.52 -11.77
C TYR A 46 -1.96 13.19 -12.14
N ARG A 47 -1.88 14.35 -12.76
CA ARG A 47 -3.01 15.02 -13.39
C ARG A 47 -2.75 15.27 -14.88
N HIS A 48 -3.81 15.33 -15.64
CA HIS A 48 -3.83 15.88 -17.00
C HIS A 48 -4.20 17.37 -16.99
N ASP A 49 -4.16 17.98 -18.16
CA ASP A 49 -4.72 19.31 -18.37
C ASP A 49 -6.26 19.28 -18.29
N LEU A 50 -6.87 20.46 -18.10
CA LEU A 50 -8.31 20.60 -17.89
C LEU A 50 -9.15 19.99 -19.01
N ASP A 51 -8.73 20.13 -20.27
CA ASP A 51 -9.43 19.62 -21.44
C ASP A 51 -9.64 18.10 -21.39
N TYR A 52 -8.69 17.37 -20.83
CA TYR A 52 -8.81 15.93 -20.61
C TYR A 52 -9.99 15.58 -19.70
N TYR A 53 -10.19 16.36 -18.65
CA TYR A 53 -11.28 16.15 -17.69
C TYR A 53 -12.64 16.59 -18.20
N LEU A 54 -12.69 17.46 -19.21
CA LEU A 54 -13.91 17.93 -19.87
C LEU A 54 -14.36 17.02 -21.04
N SER A 55 -13.58 15.99 -21.37
CA SER A 55 -13.94 15.02 -22.40
C SER A 55 -15.26 14.30 -22.08
N LEU A 56 -16.13 14.17 -23.10
CA LEU A 56 -17.36 13.39 -23.01
C LEU A 56 -17.12 11.88 -22.85
N TRP A 57 -15.96 11.41 -23.32
CA TRP A 57 -15.63 10.00 -23.31
C TRP A 57 -14.76 9.65 -22.12
N LYS A 58 -14.96 8.42 -21.60
CA LYS A 58 -14.10 7.89 -20.53
C LYS A 58 -12.66 7.81 -21.02
N GLN A 59 -11.77 8.47 -20.31
CA GLN A 59 -10.33 8.46 -20.56
C GLN A 59 -9.61 7.44 -19.66
N PRO A 60 -8.43 6.92 -20.09
CA PRO A 60 -7.58 6.06 -19.27
C PRO A 60 -7.16 6.78 -17.98
N ASP A 61 -7.26 6.11 -16.84
CA ASP A 61 -6.96 6.70 -15.52
C ASP A 61 -5.77 6.01 -14.81
N VAL A 62 -4.98 5.23 -15.57
CA VAL A 62 -3.78 4.54 -15.07
C VAL A 62 -2.67 4.65 -16.11
N ILE A 63 -1.45 4.89 -15.65
CA ILE A 63 -0.21 4.78 -16.41
C ILE A 63 0.63 3.71 -15.75
N GLU A 64 1.06 2.70 -16.52
CA GLU A 64 1.91 1.62 -16.04
C GLU A 64 3.18 1.52 -16.87
N PHE A 65 4.27 1.11 -16.24
CA PHE A 65 5.51 0.77 -16.90
C PHE A 65 6.28 -0.30 -16.13
N MET A 66 7.06 -1.09 -16.86
CA MET A 66 8.06 -1.99 -16.32
C MET A 66 9.36 -1.74 -17.09
N THR A 67 10.48 -1.64 -16.41
CA THR A 67 11.79 -1.47 -17.04
C THR A 67 12.63 -2.74 -16.86
N LYS A 68 13.70 -2.85 -17.66
CA LYS A 68 14.67 -3.94 -17.54
C LYS A 68 15.52 -3.86 -16.24
N ASP A 69 15.49 -2.72 -15.58
CA ASP A 69 16.22 -2.44 -14.34
C ASP A 69 15.32 -2.60 -13.10
N ASP A 70 14.29 -3.45 -13.19
CA ASP A 70 13.37 -3.81 -12.11
C ASP A 70 12.60 -2.61 -11.50
N LEU A 71 12.27 -1.60 -12.35
CA LEU A 71 11.37 -0.53 -11.95
C LEU A 71 9.95 -0.89 -12.40
N ASP A 72 9.10 -1.27 -11.46
CA ASP A 72 7.66 -1.49 -11.65
C ASP A 72 6.89 -0.23 -11.25
N GLY A 73 6.32 0.47 -12.24
CA GLY A 73 5.60 1.71 -12.01
C GLY A 73 4.12 1.62 -12.32
N SER A 74 3.29 2.09 -11.39
CA SER A 74 1.86 2.28 -11.61
C SER A 74 1.42 3.63 -11.06
N GLY A 75 0.85 4.47 -11.92
CA GLY A 75 0.34 5.78 -11.59
C GLY A 75 -1.17 5.89 -11.74
N TRP A 76 -1.80 6.64 -10.86
CA TRP A 76 -3.23 6.92 -10.90
C TRP A 76 -3.51 8.38 -11.20
N ASP A 77 -4.47 8.59 -12.10
CA ASP A 77 -5.00 9.92 -12.39
C ASP A 77 -5.63 10.55 -11.14
N LEU A 78 -5.55 11.89 -11.04
CA LEU A 78 -6.10 12.64 -9.91
C LEU A 78 -7.58 12.35 -9.65
N ARG A 79 -8.42 12.31 -10.71
CA ARG A 79 -9.86 12.00 -10.55
C ARG A 79 -10.09 10.61 -9.97
N LYS A 80 -9.31 9.62 -10.42
CA LYS A 80 -9.33 8.26 -9.86
C LYS A 80 -8.87 8.28 -8.41
N THR A 81 -7.77 8.95 -8.12
CA THR A 81 -7.18 9.05 -6.78
C THR A 81 -8.17 9.61 -5.77
N VAL A 82 -8.81 10.73 -6.08
CA VAL A 82 -9.83 11.36 -5.21
C VAL A 82 -11.03 10.42 -4.99
N LYS A 83 -11.50 9.74 -6.04
CA LYS A 83 -12.57 8.73 -5.91
C LYS A 83 -12.17 7.52 -5.07
N LEU A 84 -10.91 7.11 -5.09
CA LEU A 84 -10.37 6.04 -4.25
C LEU A 84 -10.26 6.49 -2.80
N LEU A 85 -9.86 7.75 -2.56
CA LEU A 85 -9.82 8.32 -1.22
C LEU A 85 -11.22 8.36 -0.58
N ALA A 86 -12.24 8.79 -1.33
CA ALA A 86 -13.63 8.77 -0.89
C ALA A 86 -14.13 7.38 -0.44
N LYS A 87 -13.49 6.32 -0.93
CA LYS A 87 -13.81 4.91 -0.58
C LYS A 87 -12.86 4.33 0.46
N SER A 88 -11.97 5.14 1.03
CA SER A 88 -10.94 4.68 1.95
C SER A 88 -10.12 3.51 1.38
N ASN A 89 -9.65 3.66 0.13
CA ASN A 89 -8.88 2.61 -0.54
C ASN A 89 -7.54 2.39 0.17
N ALA A 90 -7.34 1.23 0.77
CA ALA A 90 -6.16 0.93 1.58
C ALA A 90 -4.83 1.07 0.82
N PRO A 91 -4.66 0.60 -0.44
CA PRO A 91 -3.46 0.87 -1.24
C PRO A 91 -3.15 2.35 -1.41
N LEU A 92 -4.15 3.21 -1.66
CA LEU A 92 -3.93 4.65 -1.77
C LEU A 92 -3.46 5.25 -0.43
N LEU A 93 -4.06 4.83 0.67
CA LEU A 93 -3.66 5.27 2.01
C LEU A 93 -2.21 4.84 2.30
N GLU A 94 -1.81 3.62 1.93
CA GLU A 94 -0.41 3.18 2.02
C GLU A 94 0.53 4.07 1.19
N TRP A 95 0.13 4.52 0.00
CA TRP A 95 0.93 5.46 -0.79
C TRP A 95 1.10 6.79 -0.07
N LEU A 96 0.01 7.37 0.44
CA LEU A 96 0.02 8.67 1.12
C LEU A 96 0.88 8.69 2.40
N TYR A 97 1.02 7.53 3.05
CA TYR A 97 1.81 7.34 4.26
C TYR A 97 3.10 6.54 4.06
N SER A 98 3.52 6.31 2.81
CA SER A 98 4.78 5.63 2.52
C SER A 98 5.96 6.36 3.16
N PRO A 99 6.88 5.65 3.84
CA PRO A 99 8.07 6.25 4.44
C PRO A 99 9.12 6.65 3.39
N VAL A 100 8.97 6.21 2.12
CA VAL A 100 9.93 6.46 1.05
C VAL A 100 9.26 7.30 -0.04
N VAL A 101 9.50 8.61 0.00
CA VAL A 101 8.96 9.57 -0.96
C VAL A 101 10.03 9.92 -2.00
N TYR A 102 9.68 9.79 -3.27
CA TYR A 102 10.51 10.18 -4.41
C TYR A 102 10.26 11.62 -4.82
N TYR A 103 8.99 11.99 -4.95
CA TYR A 103 8.53 13.33 -5.29
C TYR A 103 7.21 13.65 -4.59
N GLU A 104 7.05 14.87 -4.11
CA GLU A 104 5.75 15.36 -3.64
C GLU A 104 5.55 16.85 -3.97
N ASN A 105 4.36 17.17 -4.42
CA ASN A 105 3.81 18.51 -4.33
C ASN A 105 3.30 18.67 -2.89
N GLU A 106 3.97 19.51 -2.09
CA GLU A 106 3.69 19.65 -0.64
C GLU A 106 2.24 20.07 -0.36
N ALA A 107 1.67 20.99 -1.15
CA ALA A 107 0.29 21.44 -0.97
C ALA A 107 -0.68 20.28 -1.22
N PHE A 108 -0.49 19.53 -2.31
CA PHE A 108 -1.29 18.35 -2.64
C PHE A 108 -1.20 17.27 -1.56
N ALA A 109 0.02 16.88 -1.19
CA ALA A 109 0.24 15.82 -0.22
C ALA A 109 -0.36 16.15 1.15
N THR A 110 -0.22 17.42 1.59
CA THR A 110 -0.78 17.89 2.87
C THR A 110 -2.31 17.82 2.87
N GLN A 111 -2.97 18.32 1.82
CA GLN A 111 -4.43 18.27 1.71
C GLN A 111 -4.95 16.82 1.63
N MET A 112 -4.31 15.97 0.80
CA MET A 112 -4.70 14.57 0.67
C MET A 112 -4.55 13.80 1.98
N ARG A 113 -3.46 14.01 2.73
CA ARG A 113 -3.26 13.38 4.05
C ARG A 113 -4.26 13.89 5.10
N ALA A 114 -4.66 15.16 5.04
CA ALA A 114 -5.71 15.69 5.92
C ALA A 114 -7.06 15.03 5.65
N LEU A 115 -7.49 14.99 4.38
CA LEU A 115 -8.74 14.34 3.98
C LEU A 115 -8.70 12.82 4.21
N ALA A 116 -7.54 12.19 4.08
CA ALA A 116 -7.38 10.76 4.33
C ALA A 116 -7.80 10.37 5.76
N LYS A 117 -7.54 11.23 6.76
CA LYS A 117 -7.95 11.00 8.15
C LYS A 117 -9.47 10.99 8.31
N ASP A 118 -10.16 11.90 7.63
CA ASP A 118 -11.62 12.00 7.71
C ASP A 118 -12.33 10.94 6.84
N CYS A 119 -11.78 10.63 5.67
CA CYS A 119 -12.28 9.58 4.78
C CYS A 119 -11.97 8.16 5.29
N PHE A 120 -11.07 8.00 6.25
CA PHE A 120 -10.65 6.68 6.73
C PHE A 120 -11.85 5.88 7.24
N SER A 121 -12.08 4.73 6.62
CA SER A 121 -13.10 3.74 6.99
C SER A 121 -12.40 2.50 7.54
N PRO A 122 -12.37 2.33 8.87
CA PRO A 122 -11.78 1.16 9.49
C PRO A 122 -12.29 -0.16 8.91
N ILE A 123 -13.62 -0.27 8.73
CA ILE A 123 -14.25 -1.49 8.21
C ILE A 123 -13.82 -1.78 6.75
N ALA A 124 -13.74 -0.75 5.89
CA ALA A 124 -13.34 -0.95 4.49
C ALA A 124 -11.87 -1.39 4.38
N CYS A 125 -10.98 -0.76 5.14
CA CYS A 125 -9.56 -1.14 5.19
C CYS A 125 -9.35 -2.52 5.81
N LEU A 126 -10.08 -2.87 6.88
CA LEU A 126 -10.01 -4.20 7.47
C LEU A 126 -10.41 -5.28 6.45
N HIS A 127 -11.49 -5.11 5.71
CA HIS A 127 -11.90 -6.07 4.69
C HIS A 127 -10.87 -6.23 3.58
N HIS A 128 -10.21 -5.14 3.16
CA HIS A 128 -9.10 -5.20 2.21
C HIS A 128 -7.94 -6.06 2.76
N TYR A 129 -7.51 -5.79 3.98
CA TYR A 129 -6.42 -6.53 4.61
C TYR A 129 -6.79 -7.99 4.86
N LEU A 130 -8.00 -8.28 5.35
CA LEU A 130 -8.49 -9.66 5.50
C LEU A 130 -8.47 -10.44 4.17
N GLY A 131 -8.93 -9.82 3.08
CA GLY A 131 -8.89 -10.44 1.76
C GLY A 131 -7.47 -10.78 1.32
N THR A 132 -6.53 -9.85 1.51
CA THR A 132 -5.12 -10.05 1.19
C THR A 132 -4.47 -11.11 2.08
N THR A 133 -4.73 -11.08 3.40
CA THR A 133 -4.22 -12.08 4.34
C THR A 133 -4.65 -13.49 3.93
N LYS A 134 -5.94 -13.70 3.67
CA LYS A 134 -6.48 -15.02 3.27
C LYS A 134 -5.84 -15.53 1.98
N LYS A 135 -5.63 -14.66 1.00
CA LYS A 135 -4.96 -15.00 -0.26
C LYS A 135 -3.56 -15.56 -0.01
N PHE A 136 -2.75 -14.90 0.82
CA PHE A 136 -1.38 -15.33 1.11
C PHE A 136 -1.32 -16.49 2.10
N MET A 137 -2.23 -16.58 3.07
CA MET A 137 -2.35 -17.76 3.96
C MET A 137 -2.54 -19.06 3.18
N ALA A 138 -3.38 -19.07 2.15
CA ALA A 138 -3.57 -20.26 1.32
C ALA A 138 -2.25 -20.77 0.69
N VAL A 139 -1.31 -19.85 0.40
CA VAL A 139 0.04 -20.23 -0.07
C VAL A 139 0.91 -20.73 1.10
N CYS A 140 0.76 -20.14 2.30
CA CYS A 140 1.55 -20.51 3.48
C CYS A 140 1.21 -21.92 4.03
N GLU A 141 0.13 -22.53 3.59
CA GLU A 141 -0.23 -23.92 3.95
C GLU A 141 0.59 -24.99 3.22
N GLN A 142 1.34 -24.63 2.18
CA GLN A 142 2.18 -25.57 1.43
C GLN A 142 3.41 -26.00 2.25
N ASP A 143 3.98 -27.19 1.94
CA ASP A 143 5.18 -27.71 2.61
C ASP A 143 6.42 -26.83 2.39
N GLN A 144 6.47 -26.16 1.25
CA GLN A 144 7.53 -25.22 0.86
C GLN A 144 6.90 -23.89 0.46
N VAL A 145 7.31 -22.80 1.11
CA VAL A 145 6.69 -21.48 0.99
C VAL A 145 7.75 -20.43 0.67
N LYS A 146 7.46 -19.55 -0.28
CA LYS A 146 8.28 -18.35 -0.46
C LYS A 146 8.17 -17.44 0.75
N LEU A 147 9.28 -17.00 1.31
CA LEU A 147 9.29 -16.07 2.47
C LEU A 147 8.42 -14.83 2.24
N LYS A 148 8.39 -14.32 1.00
CA LYS A 148 7.51 -13.23 0.58
C LYS A 148 6.05 -13.46 1.00
N SER A 149 5.53 -14.68 0.84
CA SER A 149 4.13 -14.99 1.17
C SER A 149 3.84 -14.86 2.66
N TYR A 150 4.77 -15.30 3.54
CA TYR A 150 4.64 -15.11 4.98
C TYR A 150 4.58 -13.63 5.34
N PHE A 151 5.49 -12.80 4.81
CA PHE A 151 5.54 -11.39 5.15
C PHE A 151 4.32 -10.61 4.66
N TYR A 152 3.78 -10.97 3.50
CA TYR A 152 2.53 -10.38 3.01
C TYR A 152 1.34 -10.77 3.89
N ALA A 153 1.23 -12.06 4.29
CA ALA A 153 0.18 -12.50 5.19
C ALA A 153 0.29 -11.85 6.57
N LEU A 154 1.49 -11.88 7.17
CA LEU A 154 1.75 -11.30 8.50
C LEU A 154 1.47 -9.80 8.55
N ARG A 155 2.01 -9.05 7.57
CA ARG A 155 1.80 -7.61 7.53
C ARG A 155 0.32 -7.25 7.44
N THR A 156 -0.42 -7.91 6.55
CA THR A 156 -1.84 -7.60 6.37
C THR A 156 -2.71 -8.10 7.52
N ALA A 157 -2.36 -9.23 8.16
CA ALA A 157 -3.01 -9.71 9.38
C ALA A 157 -2.83 -8.72 10.54
N LEU A 158 -1.58 -8.27 10.78
CA LEU A 158 -1.27 -7.30 11.82
C LEU A 158 -1.86 -5.93 11.53
N ALA A 159 -1.89 -5.49 10.26
CA ALA A 159 -2.56 -4.25 9.88
C ALA A 159 -4.07 -4.29 10.19
N GLY A 160 -4.74 -5.43 9.95
CA GLY A 160 -6.13 -5.63 10.35
C GLY A 160 -6.31 -5.57 11.87
N LYS A 161 -5.44 -6.23 12.62
CA LYS A 161 -5.47 -6.19 14.10
C LYS A 161 -5.21 -4.78 14.63
N TRP A 162 -4.25 -4.05 14.05
CA TRP A 162 -4.01 -2.64 14.40
C TRP A 162 -5.27 -1.78 14.26
N ILE A 163 -6.00 -1.92 13.16
CA ILE A 163 -7.24 -1.15 12.93
C ILE A 163 -8.25 -1.40 14.04
N ILE A 164 -8.41 -2.64 14.47
CA ILE A 164 -9.35 -3.02 15.52
C ILE A 164 -8.94 -2.40 16.87
N GLU A 165 -7.66 -2.52 17.22
CA GLU A 165 -7.15 -2.07 18.52
C GLU A 165 -7.00 -0.55 18.63
N ASN A 166 -6.66 0.14 17.53
CA ASN A 166 -6.33 1.58 17.55
C ASN A 166 -7.34 2.47 16.82
N ASN A 167 -8.30 1.89 16.09
CA ASN A 167 -9.27 2.62 15.25
C ASN A 167 -8.62 3.68 14.34
N SER A 168 -7.46 3.37 13.80
CA SER A 168 -6.64 4.26 12.94
C SER A 168 -6.02 3.50 11.79
N PHE A 169 -5.58 4.24 10.75
CA PHE A 169 -4.83 3.63 9.65
C PHE A 169 -3.52 3.02 10.18
N PRO A 170 -3.19 1.77 9.80
CA PRO A 170 -2.00 1.08 10.30
C PRO A 170 -0.72 1.69 9.72
N PRO A 171 0.39 1.66 10.46
CA PRO A 171 1.70 2.02 9.95
C PRO A 171 2.05 1.23 8.67
N VAL A 172 2.70 1.90 7.72
CA VAL A 172 3.16 1.26 6.49
C VAL A 172 4.37 0.37 6.74
N ALA A 173 5.31 0.82 7.56
CA ALA A 173 6.49 0.06 7.93
C ALA A 173 6.11 -1.13 8.81
N PHE A 174 6.50 -2.34 8.39
CA PHE A 174 6.17 -3.59 9.08
C PHE A 174 6.74 -3.64 10.52
N ALA A 175 7.92 -3.06 10.73
CA ALA A 175 8.54 -3.01 12.05
C ALA A 175 7.66 -2.30 13.10
N GLU A 176 6.84 -1.33 12.70
CA GLU A 176 5.93 -0.61 13.59
C GLU A 176 4.68 -1.44 13.95
N LEU A 177 4.36 -2.46 13.17
CA LEU A 177 3.26 -3.38 13.45
C LEU A 177 3.68 -4.55 14.37
N LEU A 178 4.97 -4.89 14.42
CA LEU A 178 5.46 -6.04 15.18
C LEU A 178 5.10 -6.02 16.66
N PRO A 179 5.11 -4.87 17.37
CA PRO A 179 4.82 -4.83 18.81
C PRO A 179 3.44 -5.36 19.21
N ILE A 180 2.47 -5.44 18.29
CA ILE A 180 1.13 -5.99 18.58
C ILE A 180 1.07 -7.52 18.53
N ALA A 181 2.13 -8.17 18.06
CA ALA A 181 2.27 -9.62 18.07
C ALA A 181 2.89 -10.10 19.40
N PRO A 182 2.59 -11.34 19.86
CA PRO A 182 3.25 -11.96 21.00
C PRO A 182 4.78 -12.05 20.80
N GLN A 183 5.55 -12.04 21.89
CA GLN A 183 7.02 -11.97 21.84
C GLN A 183 7.65 -13.12 21.04
N ASN A 184 7.17 -14.36 21.23
CA ASN A 184 7.66 -15.53 20.49
C ASN A 184 7.43 -15.42 18.98
N ILE A 185 6.32 -14.78 18.57
CA ILE A 185 6.02 -14.49 17.16
C ILE A 185 6.96 -13.40 16.63
N GLN A 186 7.17 -12.32 17.40
CA GLN A 186 8.10 -11.25 17.02
C GLN A 186 9.50 -11.80 16.80
N ASP A 187 9.98 -12.69 17.67
CA ASP A 187 11.33 -13.26 17.57
C ASP A 187 11.45 -14.15 16.33
N LYS A 188 10.44 -14.98 16.05
CA LYS A 188 10.41 -15.78 14.81
C LYS A 188 10.33 -14.91 13.55
N ILE A 189 9.54 -13.85 13.56
CA ILE A 189 9.47 -12.91 12.43
C ILE A 189 10.84 -12.25 12.18
N LYS A 190 11.56 -11.84 13.24
CA LYS A 190 12.90 -11.25 13.11
C LYS A 190 13.91 -12.25 12.52
N GLU A 191 13.85 -13.52 12.95
CA GLU A 191 14.67 -14.60 12.35
C GLU A 191 14.40 -14.73 10.84
N LEU A 192 13.11 -14.80 10.45
CA LEU A 192 12.74 -14.91 9.04
C LEU A 192 13.09 -13.65 8.23
N MET A 193 13.03 -12.45 8.83
CA MET A 193 13.49 -11.21 8.20
C MET A 193 14.98 -11.23 7.92
N GLN A 194 15.79 -11.68 8.89
CA GLN A 194 17.23 -11.83 8.69
C GLN A 194 17.54 -12.83 7.57
N LEU A 195 16.83 -13.96 7.54
CA LEU A 195 16.98 -14.94 6.47
C LEU A 195 16.61 -14.32 5.11
N LYS A 196 15.46 -13.64 5.02
CA LYS A 196 15.00 -13.01 3.78
C LYS A 196 15.96 -11.94 3.25
N ALA A 197 16.62 -11.20 4.13
CA ALA A 197 17.59 -10.17 3.73
C ALA A 197 18.83 -10.75 3.00
N HIS A 198 19.08 -12.06 3.11
CA HIS A 198 20.21 -12.76 2.49
C HIS A 198 19.79 -13.79 1.43
N GLN A 199 18.49 -13.89 1.12
CA GLN A 199 17.95 -14.83 0.15
C GLN A 199 17.22 -14.08 -0.97
N ASP A 200 17.25 -14.66 -2.17
CA ASP A 200 16.49 -14.18 -3.31
C ASP A 200 15.00 -14.47 -3.15
N GLU A 201 14.15 -13.78 -3.90
CA GLU A 201 12.69 -13.98 -3.86
C GLU A 201 12.23 -15.39 -4.28
N SER A 202 13.09 -16.13 -4.98
CA SER A 202 12.84 -17.53 -5.36
C SER A 202 13.02 -18.53 -4.24
N TYR A 203 13.66 -18.14 -3.11
CA TYR A 203 13.95 -19.03 -1.99
C TYR A 203 12.67 -19.62 -1.41
N LEU A 204 12.66 -20.94 -1.23
CA LEU A 204 11.60 -21.72 -0.60
C LEU A 204 12.01 -22.12 0.81
N HIS A 205 11.15 -21.83 1.77
CA HIS A 205 11.33 -22.13 3.19
C HIS A 205 10.37 -23.24 3.61
N PRO A 206 10.78 -24.20 4.46
CA PRO A 206 9.84 -25.15 5.05
C PRO A 206 8.68 -24.46 5.76
N LYS A 207 7.52 -25.14 5.82
CA LYS A 207 6.34 -24.61 6.51
C LYS A 207 6.65 -24.26 7.96
N GLU A 208 6.34 -23.03 8.37
CA GLU A 208 6.46 -22.55 9.74
C GLU A 208 5.12 -22.61 10.46
N THR A 209 4.90 -23.71 11.18
CA THR A 209 3.62 -23.97 11.88
C THR A 209 3.29 -22.86 12.87
N LEU A 210 4.28 -22.36 13.62
CA LEU A 210 4.09 -21.25 14.57
C LEU A 210 3.52 -20.00 13.89
N ILE A 211 3.98 -19.68 12.69
CA ILE A 211 3.48 -18.53 11.93
C ILE A 211 2.11 -18.79 11.34
N THR A 212 1.85 -19.98 10.79
CA THR A 212 0.54 -20.31 10.22
C THR A 212 -0.55 -20.35 11.28
N ASP A 213 -0.28 -20.90 12.46
CA ASP A 213 -1.22 -20.91 13.59
C ASP A 213 -1.54 -19.49 14.06
N PHE A 214 -0.52 -18.66 14.25
CA PHE A 214 -0.71 -17.24 14.58
C PHE A 214 -1.53 -16.47 13.52
N LEU A 215 -1.30 -16.74 12.25
CA LEU A 215 -2.08 -16.13 11.17
C LEU A 215 -3.56 -16.54 11.23
N MET A 216 -3.84 -17.83 11.49
CA MET A 216 -5.22 -18.31 11.64
C MET A 216 -5.93 -17.63 12.83
N GLU A 217 -5.30 -17.59 13.99
CA GLU A 217 -5.84 -16.92 15.18
C GLU A 217 -6.09 -15.40 14.92
N THR A 218 -5.14 -14.73 14.26
CA THR A 218 -5.26 -13.29 13.95
C THR A 218 -6.37 -13.02 12.95
N VAL A 219 -6.53 -13.86 11.92
CA VAL A 219 -7.64 -13.75 10.95
C VAL A 219 -8.98 -13.95 11.64
N GLN A 220 -9.09 -14.96 12.52
CA GLN A 220 -10.31 -15.19 13.29
C GLN A 220 -10.64 -13.98 14.15
N PHE A 221 -9.68 -13.49 14.92
CA PHE A 221 -9.83 -12.26 15.73
C PHE A 221 -10.32 -11.07 14.89
N ASN A 222 -9.68 -10.83 13.75
CA ASN A 222 -10.04 -9.73 12.85
C ASN A 222 -11.46 -9.86 12.30
N GLN A 223 -11.91 -11.10 12.00
CA GLN A 223 -13.26 -11.35 11.50
C GLN A 223 -14.33 -11.14 12.58
N GLU A 224 -14.09 -11.63 13.79
CA GLU A 224 -15.03 -11.53 14.91
C GLU A 224 -15.27 -10.08 15.33
N HIS A 225 -14.24 -9.22 15.23
CA HIS A 225 -14.32 -7.82 15.64
C HIS A 225 -14.68 -6.85 14.51
N ALA A 226 -14.80 -7.32 13.27
CA ALA A 226 -15.09 -6.49 12.10
C ALA A 226 -16.40 -5.69 12.22
N SER A 227 -17.44 -6.30 12.79
CA SER A 227 -18.77 -5.68 12.90
C SER A 227 -18.83 -4.48 13.85
N GLY A 228 -17.84 -4.33 14.74
CA GLY A 228 -17.72 -3.19 15.65
C GLY A 228 -17.11 -1.93 15.04
N LEU A 229 -16.58 -2.02 13.79
CA LEU A 229 -15.88 -0.91 13.15
C LEU A 229 -16.82 0.01 12.38
N GLY A 230 -16.54 1.33 12.47
CA GLY A 230 -17.26 2.36 11.75
C GLY A 230 -16.83 2.52 10.29
N SER A 231 -17.61 3.35 9.57
CA SER A 231 -17.25 3.85 8.25
C SER A 231 -16.64 5.25 8.35
N GLY A 232 -15.84 5.65 7.34
CA GLY A 232 -15.33 7.01 7.23
C GLY A 232 -16.42 8.05 6.96
N LYS A 233 -16.06 9.32 7.10
CA LYS A 233 -16.95 10.43 6.77
C LYS A 233 -17.11 10.56 5.25
N LYS A 234 -18.27 11.05 4.83
CA LYS A 234 -18.49 11.45 3.43
C LYS A 234 -18.02 12.88 3.26
N MET A 235 -16.96 13.08 2.50
CA MET A 235 -16.27 14.35 2.27
C MET A 235 -16.36 14.76 0.79
N ALA A 236 -17.59 14.69 0.22
CA ALA A 236 -17.76 14.87 -1.23
C ALA A 236 -17.41 16.29 -1.70
N GLU A 237 -17.77 17.31 -0.93
CA GLU A 237 -17.53 18.72 -1.27
C GLU A 237 -16.03 19.06 -1.17
N GLU A 238 -15.39 18.65 -0.08
CA GLU A 238 -13.96 18.88 0.15
C GLU A 238 -13.07 18.13 -0.85
N LEU A 239 -13.46 16.91 -1.21
CA LEU A 239 -12.78 16.12 -2.25
C LEU A 239 -12.92 16.76 -3.64
N ASP A 240 -14.09 17.32 -3.95
CA ASP A 240 -14.34 18.09 -5.17
C ASP A 240 -13.54 19.39 -5.19
N GLU A 241 -13.37 20.05 -4.04
CA GLU A 241 -12.53 21.27 -3.92
C GLU A 241 -11.06 20.94 -4.24
N VAL A 242 -10.50 19.91 -3.63
CA VAL A 242 -9.13 19.46 -3.92
C VAL A 242 -8.99 19.08 -5.40
N PHE A 243 -9.93 18.33 -5.95
CA PHE A 243 -9.89 18.00 -7.37
C PHE A 243 -9.84 19.27 -8.24
N ARG A 244 -10.73 20.24 -8.00
CA ARG A 244 -10.79 21.51 -8.76
C ARG A 244 -9.56 22.39 -8.57
N GLU A 245 -8.93 22.36 -7.41
CA GLU A 245 -7.70 23.10 -7.15
C GLU A 245 -6.54 22.55 -7.98
N PHE A 246 -6.35 21.24 -7.99
CA PHE A 246 -5.19 20.62 -8.61
C PHE A 246 -5.33 20.26 -10.10
N ILE A 247 -6.49 20.46 -10.72
CA ILE A 247 -6.63 20.35 -12.20
C ILE A 247 -6.31 21.66 -12.93
N LYS A 248 -6.16 22.79 -12.21
CA LYS A 248 -5.77 24.08 -12.77
C LYS A 248 -4.25 24.11 -12.98
#